data_5b46422b6a5bbbb4a6218e2385b02487
#
_entry.id   5b46422b6a5bbbb4a6218e2385b02487
#
_cell.length_a   1.000
_cell.length_b   1.000
_cell.length_c   1.000
_cell.angle_alpha   90.00
_cell.angle_beta   90.00
_cell.angle_gamma   90.00
#
_symmetry.space_group_name_H-M   'P 1'
#
loop_
_entity.id
_entity.type
_entity.pdbx_description
1 polymer ?
#
loop_
_entity_poly.entity_id
_entity_poly.type
_entity_poly.pdbx_seq_one_letter_code
_entity_poly.pdbx_strand_id
1 'polypeptide(L)'
;MNIQSKPTILFFDSGVGGFSVYQEVKQLLPDYHYLYCFDNAYFPYSEKPEEGIVERTLKICQRIDTLCSLDLIVIACNTASTVVLPVLRKHFSIPIVGTVPAIKPAAEQTKTKHIGLLATKGTVKRQYLSDLINKYAFSCQVEKIGSTKLVELAELKLHGYPIDLNEVKAELSEWENIPDLDTVVLGCTHFPLIKSEIQQCLPQVKYFIDSGAAIAKRVKSLLKEVKVRSKNQI
;
A
#
# COMPACT_ATOMS: atom_id res chain seq x y z
N MET A 1 8.81 13.74 -36.29
CA MET A 1 8.78 12.65 -35.29
C MET A 1 7.80 13.05 -34.20
N ASN A 2 6.64 12.43 -34.09
CA ASN A 2 5.72 12.66 -32.98
C ASN A 2 6.38 12.08 -31.72
N ILE A 3 6.97 12.91 -30.89
CA ILE A 3 7.43 12.53 -29.55
C ILE A 3 6.13 12.30 -28.74
N GLN A 4 5.64 11.08 -28.76
CA GLN A 4 4.49 10.70 -27.93
C GLN A 4 4.96 10.85 -26.49
N SER A 5 4.44 11.84 -25.77
CA SER A 5 4.78 12.07 -24.37
C SER A 5 4.49 10.80 -23.56
N LYS A 6 5.48 10.38 -22.75
CA LYS A 6 5.31 9.20 -21.89
C LYS A 6 4.22 9.51 -20.86
N PRO A 7 3.31 8.57 -20.58
CA PRO A 7 2.30 8.79 -19.54
C PRO A 7 2.91 9.11 -18.18
N THR A 8 2.29 10.04 -17.46
CA THR A 8 2.69 10.50 -16.14
C THR A 8 1.87 9.82 -15.05
N ILE A 9 2.53 9.12 -14.15
CA ILE A 9 1.92 8.37 -13.05
C ILE A 9 2.26 9.05 -11.73
N LEU A 10 1.24 9.49 -10.99
CA LEU A 10 1.40 9.99 -9.64
C LEU A 10 1.31 8.85 -8.63
N PHE A 11 2.30 8.75 -7.75
CA PHE A 11 2.22 8.00 -6.50
C PHE A 11 1.98 8.96 -5.35
N PHE A 12 0.91 8.74 -4.61
CA PHE A 12 0.57 9.52 -3.43
C PHE A 12 0.55 8.65 -2.19
N ASP A 13 1.24 9.08 -1.13
CA ASP A 13 1.25 8.43 0.18
C ASP A 13 1.18 9.49 1.31
N SER A 14 1.02 9.04 2.54
CA SER A 14 1.16 9.87 3.75
C SER A 14 2.62 10.12 4.14
N GLY A 15 3.53 9.21 3.75
CA GLY A 15 4.95 9.22 4.06
C GLY A 15 5.76 8.57 2.95
N VAL A 16 6.90 7.98 3.30
CA VAL A 16 7.79 7.35 2.32
C VAL A 16 7.52 5.86 2.09
N GLY A 17 6.60 5.25 2.84
CA GLY A 17 6.28 3.82 2.72
C GLY A 17 5.88 3.39 1.31
N GLY A 18 5.16 4.25 0.58
CA GLY A 18 4.74 4.00 -0.80
C GLY A 18 5.87 3.79 -1.81
N PHE A 19 7.13 4.04 -1.43
CA PHE A 19 8.27 3.65 -2.25
C PHE A 19 8.32 2.15 -2.49
N SER A 20 7.82 1.32 -1.57
CA SER A 20 7.69 -0.12 -1.76
C SER A 20 6.81 -0.45 -2.98
N VAL A 21 5.70 0.25 -3.14
CA VAL A 21 4.79 0.11 -4.29
C VAL A 21 5.39 0.72 -5.56
N TYR A 22 6.00 1.91 -5.44
CA TYR A 22 6.65 2.57 -6.56
C TYR A 22 7.74 1.71 -7.18
N GLN A 23 8.59 1.07 -6.39
CA GLN A 23 9.68 0.21 -6.87
C GLN A 23 9.15 -0.94 -7.73
N GLU A 24 8.09 -1.63 -7.29
CA GLU A 24 7.45 -2.72 -8.04
C GLU A 24 6.89 -2.23 -9.40
N VAL A 25 6.24 -1.05 -9.39
CA VAL A 25 5.72 -0.47 -10.63
C VAL A 25 6.84 -0.02 -11.54
N LYS A 26 7.88 0.64 -11.02
CA LYS A 26 9.02 1.12 -11.78
C LYS A 26 9.80 -0.03 -12.42
N GLN A 27 9.96 -1.14 -11.72
CA GLN A 27 10.61 -2.33 -12.25
C GLN A 27 9.83 -2.93 -13.42
N LEU A 28 8.49 -2.99 -13.31
CA LEU A 28 7.63 -3.55 -14.35
C LEU A 28 7.42 -2.60 -15.54
N LEU A 29 7.54 -1.30 -15.33
CA LEU A 29 7.25 -0.23 -16.28
C LEU A 29 8.37 0.85 -16.27
N PRO A 30 9.61 0.54 -16.69
CA PRO A 30 10.77 1.42 -16.52
C PRO A 30 10.65 2.75 -17.28
N ASP A 31 9.87 2.80 -18.37
CA ASP A 31 9.86 3.89 -19.35
C ASP A 31 8.68 4.86 -19.22
N TYR A 32 8.22 5.16 -18.00
CA TYR A 32 7.13 6.10 -17.72
C TYR A 32 7.65 7.30 -16.94
N HIS A 33 6.89 8.42 -16.97
CA HIS A 33 7.14 9.54 -16.06
C HIS A 33 6.50 9.24 -14.71
N TYR A 34 7.26 9.47 -13.63
CA TYR A 34 6.83 9.19 -12.28
C TYR A 34 6.93 10.45 -11.43
N LEU A 35 5.85 10.75 -10.73
CA LEU A 35 5.79 11.72 -9.66
C LEU A 35 5.53 11.00 -8.37
N TYR A 36 6.31 11.26 -7.34
CA TYR A 36 6.06 10.78 -5.99
C TYR A 36 5.77 11.96 -5.09
N CYS A 37 4.59 11.96 -4.46
CA CYS A 37 4.17 12.97 -3.52
C CYS A 37 3.73 12.32 -2.21
N PHE A 38 4.15 12.88 -1.10
CA PHE A 38 3.70 12.44 0.23
C PHE A 38 3.33 13.63 1.10
N ASP A 39 2.33 13.42 1.97
CA ASP A 39 1.80 14.46 2.85
C ASP A 39 2.48 14.43 4.22
N ASN A 40 3.76 14.77 4.25
CA ASN A 40 4.55 14.76 5.49
C ASN A 40 3.97 15.66 6.59
N ALA A 41 3.31 16.75 6.22
CA ALA A 41 2.72 17.69 7.18
C ALA A 41 1.53 17.08 7.96
N TYR A 42 0.92 16.01 7.43
CA TYR A 42 -0.23 15.34 8.07
C TYR A 42 0.08 13.88 8.45
N PHE A 43 1.34 13.47 8.34
CA PHE A 43 1.81 12.15 8.77
C PHE A 43 1.66 11.96 10.30
N PRO A 44 1.35 10.77 10.80
CA PRO A 44 0.89 9.59 10.09
C PRO A 44 -0.65 9.59 9.90
N TYR A 45 -1.13 9.16 8.74
CA TYR A 45 -2.56 9.12 8.41
C TYR A 45 -3.37 8.15 9.29
N SER A 46 -2.72 7.14 9.88
CA SER A 46 -3.37 6.18 10.79
C SER A 46 -4.00 6.80 12.04
N GLU A 47 -3.59 8.02 12.39
CA GLU A 47 -4.03 8.76 13.59
C GLU A 47 -4.92 9.96 13.25
N LYS A 48 -5.25 10.13 11.98
CA LYS A 48 -6.01 11.29 11.49
C LYS A 48 -7.48 10.94 11.21
N PRO A 49 -8.39 11.93 11.37
CA PRO A 49 -9.79 11.77 11.00
C PRO A 49 -9.93 11.55 9.48
N GLU A 50 -10.94 10.77 9.10
CA GLU A 50 -11.17 10.38 7.71
C GLU A 50 -11.42 11.57 6.79
N GLU A 51 -12.21 12.54 7.25
CA GLU A 51 -12.53 13.76 6.50
C GLU A 51 -11.26 14.54 6.15
N GLY A 52 -10.33 14.68 7.13
CA GLY A 52 -9.05 15.36 6.92
C GLY A 52 -8.17 14.64 5.90
N ILE A 53 -8.12 13.29 5.94
CA ILE A 53 -7.38 12.49 4.96
C ILE A 53 -7.96 12.70 3.56
N VAL A 54 -9.29 12.63 3.42
CA VAL A 54 -9.98 12.79 2.13
C VAL A 54 -9.75 14.19 1.56
N GLU A 55 -9.98 15.23 2.36
CA GLU A 55 -9.85 16.63 1.93
C GLU A 55 -8.42 16.92 1.44
N ARG A 56 -7.42 16.57 2.25
CA ARG A 56 -6.01 16.82 1.93
C ARG A 56 -5.56 16.04 0.70
N THR A 57 -5.86 14.75 0.63
CA THR A 57 -5.49 13.93 -0.53
C THR A 57 -6.10 14.48 -1.82
N LEU A 58 -7.39 14.85 -1.79
CA LEU A 58 -8.05 15.44 -2.96
C LEU A 58 -7.39 16.75 -3.38
N LYS A 59 -7.19 17.70 -2.46
CA LYS A 59 -6.55 18.98 -2.75
C LYS A 59 -5.15 18.83 -3.34
N ILE A 60 -4.34 17.95 -2.76
CA ILE A 60 -2.97 17.72 -3.23
C ILE A 60 -2.97 17.09 -4.62
N CYS A 61 -3.75 16.04 -4.85
CA CYS A 61 -3.84 15.40 -6.17
C CYS A 61 -4.36 16.37 -7.25
N GLN A 62 -5.39 17.20 -6.95
CA GLN A 62 -5.88 18.23 -7.87
C GLN A 62 -4.81 19.27 -8.18
N ARG A 63 -4.06 19.74 -7.18
CA ARG A 63 -2.98 20.70 -7.40
C ARG A 63 -1.88 20.13 -8.29
N ILE A 64 -1.50 18.87 -8.09
CA ILE A 64 -0.50 18.21 -8.92
C ILE A 64 -1.02 18.06 -10.36
N ASP A 65 -2.26 17.64 -10.56
CA ASP A 65 -2.86 17.46 -11.88
C ASP A 65 -2.91 18.78 -12.67
N THR A 66 -3.14 19.92 -12.00
CA THR A 66 -3.07 21.24 -12.66
C THR A 66 -1.66 21.64 -13.09
N LEU A 67 -0.63 21.10 -12.47
CA LEU A 67 0.78 21.40 -12.76
C LEU A 67 1.40 20.43 -13.78
N CYS A 68 0.97 19.18 -13.74
CA CYS A 68 1.59 18.09 -14.49
C CYS A 68 0.49 17.13 -14.97
N SER A 69 -0.19 17.40 -16.05
CA SER A 69 -1.26 16.53 -16.58
C SER A 69 -1.02 15.04 -16.30
N LEU A 70 -1.85 14.45 -15.40
CA LEU A 70 -1.69 13.09 -14.95
C LEU A 70 -2.45 12.11 -15.84
N ASP A 71 -1.90 10.93 -16.08
CA ASP A 71 -2.53 9.83 -16.82
C ASP A 71 -3.04 8.73 -15.88
N LEU A 72 -2.50 8.62 -14.67
CA LEU A 72 -2.91 7.65 -13.65
C LEU A 72 -2.46 8.11 -12.26
N ILE A 73 -3.28 7.84 -11.25
CA ILE A 73 -2.95 8.06 -9.84
C ILE A 73 -2.90 6.72 -9.12
N VAL A 74 -1.82 6.48 -8.36
CA VAL A 74 -1.69 5.37 -7.41
C VAL A 74 -1.74 5.96 -6.00
N ILE A 75 -2.77 5.61 -5.24
CA ILE A 75 -2.79 5.89 -3.80
C ILE A 75 -2.00 4.79 -3.11
N ALA A 76 -0.70 5.05 -2.93
CA ALA A 76 0.27 4.12 -2.37
C ALA A 76 0.27 4.16 -0.82
N CYS A 77 -0.92 4.28 -0.23
CA CYS A 77 -1.17 4.30 1.21
C CYS A 77 -2.37 3.42 1.52
N ASN A 78 -2.18 2.36 2.31
CA ASN A 78 -3.29 1.49 2.70
C ASN A 78 -4.34 2.26 3.49
N THR A 79 -3.94 3.08 4.46
CA THR A 79 -4.86 3.88 5.28
C THR A 79 -5.68 4.85 4.42
N ALA A 80 -5.05 5.63 3.55
CA ALA A 80 -5.74 6.54 2.66
C ALA A 80 -6.69 5.80 1.71
N SER A 81 -6.25 4.68 1.12
CA SER A 81 -7.04 3.91 0.15
C SER A 81 -8.38 3.44 0.70
N THR A 82 -8.52 3.27 2.01
CA THR A 82 -9.79 2.83 2.61
C THR A 82 -10.88 3.91 2.54
N VAL A 83 -10.52 5.19 2.40
CA VAL A 83 -11.47 6.32 2.50
C VAL A 83 -11.46 7.25 1.28
N VAL A 84 -10.31 7.43 0.58
CA VAL A 84 -10.20 8.46 -0.46
C VAL A 84 -10.70 8.01 -1.85
N LEU A 85 -10.65 6.71 -2.15
CA LEU A 85 -10.90 6.23 -3.52
C LEU A 85 -12.26 6.61 -4.08
N PRO A 86 -13.40 6.54 -3.34
CA PRO A 86 -14.70 6.94 -3.87
C PRO A 86 -14.75 8.41 -4.26
N VAL A 87 -14.11 9.29 -3.47
CA VAL A 87 -14.08 10.73 -3.70
C VAL A 87 -13.20 11.06 -4.89
N LEU A 88 -11.98 10.52 -4.94
CA LEU A 88 -11.07 10.76 -6.06
C LEU A 88 -11.65 10.30 -7.40
N ARG A 89 -12.29 9.11 -7.43
CA ARG A 89 -12.94 8.57 -8.64
C ARG A 89 -14.11 9.41 -9.15
N LYS A 90 -14.70 10.26 -8.32
CA LYS A 90 -15.73 11.24 -8.74
C LYS A 90 -15.11 12.51 -9.33
N HIS A 91 -13.89 12.87 -8.93
CA HIS A 91 -13.25 14.12 -9.32
C HIS A 91 -12.28 13.97 -10.50
N PHE A 92 -11.72 12.80 -10.70
CA PHE A 92 -10.78 12.54 -11.79
C PHE A 92 -11.36 11.58 -12.81
N SER A 93 -11.20 11.90 -14.10
CA SER A 93 -11.56 11.02 -15.22
C SER A 93 -10.49 9.96 -15.53
N ILE A 94 -9.27 10.15 -15.01
CA ILE A 94 -8.16 9.22 -15.17
C ILE A 94 -8.26 8.02 -14.19
N PRO A 95 -7.64 6.88 -14.51
CA PRO A 95 -7.64 5.72 -13.62
C PRO A 95 -7.00 6.00 -12.27
N ILE A 96 -7.61 5.50 -11.19
CA ILE A 96 -7.10 5.57 -9.84
C ILE A 96 -6.96 4.18 -9.25
N VAL A 97 -5.74 3.82 -8.86
CA VAL A 97 -5.40 2.55 -8.22
C VAL A 97 -5.17 2.80 -6.74
N GLY A 98 -5.86 2.06 -5.89
CA GLY A 98 -5.63 2.07 -4.44
C GLY A 98 -4.77 0.89 -4.00
N THR A 99 -4.18 1.02 -2.82
CA THR A 99 -3.44 -0.04 -2.15
C THR A 99 -4.33 -0.68 -1.09
N VAL A 100 -4.52 -1.98 -1.17
CA VAL A 100 -5.32 -2.74 -0.21
C VAL A 100 -4.51 -3.91 0.34
N PRO A 101 -4.74 -4.32 1.60
CA PRO A 101 -4.06 -5.49 2.15
C PRO A 101 -4.28 -6.73 1.30
N ALA A 102 -3.23 -7.48 1.05
CA ALA A 102 -3.21 -8.63 0.13
C ALA A 102 -3.84 -9.90 0.75
N ILE A 103 -5.07 -9.77 1.28
CA ILE A 103 -5.78 -10.86 1.99
C ILE A 103 -6.05 -12.05 1.07
N LYS A 104 -6.52 -11.80 -0.17
CA LYS A 104 -6.81 -12.87 -1.13
C LYS A 104 -5.57 -13.69 -1.47
N PRO A 105 -4.44 -13.10 -1.89
CA PRO A 105 -3.21 -13.86 -2.13
C PRO A 105 -2.71 -14.61 -0.90
N ALA A 106 -2.85 -14.06 0.30
CA ALA A 106 -2.46 -14.72 1.53
C ALA A 106 -3.33 -15.96 1.81
N ALA A 107 -4.64 -15.85 1.63
CA ALA A 107 -5.57 -16.99 1.80
C ALA A 107 -5.33 -18.13 0.78
N GLU A 108 -4.85 -17.78 -0.42
CA GLU A 108 -4.45 -18.75 -1.45
C GLU A 108 -3.09 -19.40 -1.13
N GLN A 109 -2.17 -18.66 -0.50
CA GLN A 109 -0.79 -19.11 -0.25
C GLN A 109 -0.65 -19.92 1.03
N THR A 110 -1.36 -19.58 2.10
CA THR A 110 -1.24 -20.27 3.40
C THR A 110 -1.52 -21.77 3.30
N LYS A 111 -0.75 -22.58 4.03
CA LYS A 111 -0.94 -24.03 4.13
C LYS A 111 -1.67 -24.42 5.41
N THR A 112 -1.46 -23.68 6.48
CA THR A 112 -2.06 -23.91 7.79
C THR A 112 -3.45 -23.29 7.94
N LYS A 113 -3.84 -22.37 7.02
CA LYS A 113 -5.02 -21.52 7.12
C LYS A 113 -4.98 -20.55 8.31
N HIS A 114 -3.78 -20.26 8.83
CA HIS A 114 -3.56 -19.29 9.88
C HIS A 114 -2.73 -18.12 9.33
N ILE A 115 -3.34 -16.93 9.30
CA ILE A 115 -2.80 -15.73 8.68
C ILE A 115 -2.67 -14.63 9.72
N GLY A 116 -1.51 -13.98 9.80
CA GLY A 116 -1.31 -12.72 10.48
C GLY A 116 -1.57 -11.55 9.54
N LEU A 117 -2.35 -10.59 9.96
CA LEU A 117 -2.52 -9.32 9.28
C LEU A 117 -1.86 -8.21 10.07
N LEU A 118 -0.71 -7.75 9.59
CA LEU A 118 0.03 -6.64 10.15
C LEU A 118 -0.34 -5.37 9.40
N ALA A 119 -0.95 -4.39 10.08
CA ALA A 119 -1.38 -3.15 9.48
C ALA A 119 -1.19 -1.96 10.47
N THR A 120 -1.60 -0.76 10.09
CA THR A 120 -1.63 0.36 11.04
C THR A 120 -2.82 0.24 11.99
N LYS A 121 -2.73 0.87 13.18
CA LYS A 121 -3.82 0.91 14.16
C LYS A 121 -5.14 1.42 13.55
N GLY A 122 -5.06 2.40 12.64
CA GLY A 122 -6.21 2.90 11.92
C GLY A 122 -6.81 1.88 10.95
N THR A 123 -5.96 1.16 10.20
CA THR A 123 -6.41 0.18 9.20
C THR A 123 -7.10 -1.04 9.83
N VAL A 124 -6.57 -1.58 10.93
CA VAL A 124 -7.16 -2.79 11.57
C VAL A 124 -8.57 -2.58 12.11
N LYS A 125 -8.94 -1.33 12.41
CA LYS A 125 -10.26 -0.96 12.93
C LYS A 125 -11.32 -0.71 11.85
N ARG A 126 -10.93 -0.65 10.57
CA ARG A 126 -11.83 -0.32 9.46
C ARG A 126 -12.75 -1.49 9.10
N GLN A 127 -14.04 -1.22 8.92
CA GLN A 127 -15.03 -2.19 8.42
C GLN A 127 -14.58 -2.80 7.09
N TYR A 128 -14.04 -1.98 6.20
CA TYR A 128 -13.49 -2.43 4.93
C TYR A 128 -12.53 -3.62 5.05
N LEU A 129 -11.69 -3.65 6.09
CA LEU A 129 -10.78 -4.77 6.33
C LEU A 129 -11.53 -6.04 6.72
N SER A 130 -12.54 -5.92 7.58
CA SER A 130 -13.40 -7.04 7.96
C SER A 130 -14.13 -7.60 6.74
N ASP A 131 -14.62 -6.75 5.85
CA ASP A 131 -15.28 -7.16 4.61
C ASP A 131 -14.32 -7.93 3.67
N LEU A 132 -13.04 -7.49 3.57
CA LEU A 132 -12.03 -8.20 2.80
C LEU A 132 -11.74 -9.59 3.38
N ILE A 133 -11.60 -9.70 4.70
CA ILE A 133 -11.36 -10.98 5.38
C ILE A 133 -12.54 -11.93 5.17
N ASN A 134 -13.75 -11.46 5.41
CA ASN A 134 -14.96 -12.25 5.21
C ASN A 134 -15.12 -12.72 3.76
N LYS A 135 -14.72 -11.89 2.80
CA LYS A 135 -14.86 -12.22 1.37
C LYS A 135 -13.79 -13.20 0.88
N TYR A 136 -12.55 -13.09 1.35
CA TYR A 136 -11.43 -13.78 0.73
C TYR A 136 -10.70 -14.77 1.65
N ALA A 137 -10.88 -14.65 2.96
CA ALA A 137 -10.20 -15.48 3.96
C ALA A 137 -11.19 -16.11 4.98
N PHE A 138 -12.45 -16.32 4.57
CA PHE A 138 -13.51 -16.86 5.44
C PHE A 138 -13.17 -18.24 6.01
N SER A 139 -12.33 -19.01 5.35
CA SER A 139 -11.86 -20.34 5.77
C SER A 139 -10.52 -20.31 6.52
N CYS A 140 -10.00 -19.11 6.83
CA CYS A 140 -8.74 -18.92 7.53
C CYS A 140 -8.98 -18.30 8.91
N GLN A 141 -8.16 -18.68 9.87
CA GLN A 141 -7.99 -17.91 11.10
C GLN A 141 -7.12 -16.70 10.78
N VAL A 142 -7.57 -15.50 11.17
CA VAL A 142 -6.86 -14.25 10.87
C VAL A 142 -6.60 -13.48 12.16
N GLU A 143 -5.34 -13.49 12.58
CA GLU A 143 -4.85 -12.66 13.67
C GLU A 143 -4.49 -11.27 13.19
N LYS A 144 -4.71 -10.23 14.00
CA LYS A 144 -4.50 -8.84 13.60
C LYS A 144 -3.61 -8.12 14.59
N ILE A 145 -2.53 -7.52 14.08
CA ILE A 145 -1.72 -6.56 14.84
C ILE A 145 -1.79 -5.20 14.15
N GLY A 146 -2.12 -4.17 14.93
CA GLY A 146 -2.11 -2.78 14.50
C GLY A 146 -0.95 -2.02 15.13
N SER A 147 0.07 -1.64 14.35
CA SER A 147 1.24 -0.94 14.86
C SER A 147 1.48 0.38 14.12
N THR A 148 1.60 1.48 14.86
CA THR A 148 2.17 2.76 14.39
C THR A 148 3.68 2.78 14.61
N LYS A 149 4.17 2.12 15.67
CA LYS A 149 5.60 2.05 15.98
C LYS A 149 6.43 1.43 14.85
N LEU A 150 5.93 0.35 14.22
CA LEU A 150 6.61 -0.25 13.07
C LEU A 150 6.67 0.67 11.84
N VAL A 151 5.70 1.58 11.69
CA VAL A 151 5.76 2.63 10.65
C VAL A 151 6.88 3.61 10.95
N GLU A 152 7.00 4.07 12.20
CA GLU A 152 8.07 4.97 12.64
C GLU A 152 9.46 4.33 12.47
N LEU A 153 9.60 3.05 12.83
CA LEU A 153 10.86 2.30 12.65
C LEU A 153 11.24 2.19 11.17
N ALA A 154 10.27 1.99 10.28
CA ALA A 154 10.54 1.96 8.84
C ALA A 154 11.01 3.33 8.30
N GLU A 155 10.42 4.43 8.78
CA GLU A 155 10.88 5.79 8.46
C GLU A 155 12.31 6.02 8.96
N LEU A 156 12.61 5.65 10.22
CA LEU A 156 13.97 5.77 10.78
C LEU A 156 15.00 4.99 9.94
N LYS A 157 14.67 3.75 9.52
CA LYS A 157 15.54 2.96 8.65
C LYS A 157 15.86 3.67 7.34
N LEU A 158 14.87 4.30 6.72
CA LEU A 158 15.08 5.04 5.47
C LEU A 158 15.92 6.31 5.66
N HIS A 159 15.94 6.86 6.87
CA HIS A 159 16.86 7.95 7.24
C HIS A 159 18.26 7.47 7.64
N GLY A 160 18.54 6.16 7.52
CA GLY A 160 19.85 5.59 7.81
C GLY A 160 20.09 5.20 9.28
N TYR A 161 19.05 5.24 10.11
CA TYR A 161 19.15 4.79 11.50
C TYR A 161 18.94 3.27 11.59
N PRO A 162 19.70 2.58 12.44
CA PRO A 162 19.49 1.15 12.67
C PRO A 162 18.16 0.90 13.38
N ILE A 163 17.51 -0.23 13.07
CA ILE A 163 16.32 -0.68 13.78
C ILE A 163 16.73 -1.52 14.98
N ASP A 164 16.16 -1.22 16.15
CA ASP A 164 16.22 -2.11 17.30
C ASP A 164 15.24 -3.27 17.12
N LEU A 165 15.77 -4.47 16.97
CA LEU A 165 14.96 -5.69 16.82
C LEU A 165 14.11 -5.99 18.06
N ASN A 166 14.49 -5.51 19.25
CA ASN A 166 13.66 -5.67 20.46
C ASN A 166 12.37 -4.84 20.36
N GLU A 167 12.42 -3.65 19.75
CA GLU A 167 11.21 -2.85 19.50
C GLU A 167 10.29 -3.56 18.49
N VAL A 168 10.85 -4.14 17.42
CA VAL A 168 10.07 -4.92 16.44
C VAL A 168 9.44 -6.15 17.11
N LYS A 169 10.22 -6.89 17.91
CA LYS A 169 9.76 -8.07 18.64
C LYS A 169 8.64 -7.74 19.64
N ALA A 170 8.75 -6.63 20.34
CA ALA A 170 7.72 -6.17 21.27
C ALA A 170 6.37 -5.94 20.59
N GLU A 171 6.38 -5.31 19.39
CA GLU A 171 5.17 -5.06 18.58
C GLU A 171 4.55 -6.35 18.02
N LEU A 172 5.33 -7.41 17.84
CA LEU A 172 4.92 -8.70 17.28
C LEU A 172 4.72 -9.80 18.33
N SER A 173 4.86 -9.47 19.61
CA SER A 173 4.90 -10.44 20.72
C SER A 173 3.67 -11.35 20.80
N GLU A 174 2.48 -10.86 20.43
CA GLU A 174 1.24 -11.66 20.39
C GLU A 174 1.33 -12.85 19.41
N TRP A 175 2.19 -12.78 18.39
CA TRP A 175 2.36 -13.82 17.38
C TRP A 175 3.56 -14.76 17.64
N GLU A 176 4.42 -14.45 18.61
CA GLU A 176 5.64 -15.21 18.88
C GLU A 176 5.36 -16.69 19.19
N ASN A 177 4.26 -16.95 19.90
CA ASN A 177 3.90 -18.29 20.36
C ASN A 177 2.77 -18.95 19.54
N ILE A 178 2.60 -18.53 18.28
CA ILE A 178 1.63 -19.13 17.36
C ILE A 178 2.39 -19.94 16.29
N PRO A 179 2.64 -21.25 16.53
CA PRO A 179 3.53 -22.05 15.69
C PRO A 179 2.99 -22.34 14.29
N ASP A 180 1.67 -22.31 14.13
CA ASP A 180 0.97 -22.55 12.86
C ASP A 180 0.65 -21.25 12.09
N LEU A 181 1.09 -20.08 12.57
CA LEU A 181 1.05 -18.83 11.81
C LEU A 181 2.10 -18.88 10.69
N ASP A 182 1.72 -19.35 9.53
CA ASP A 182 2.64 -19.55 8.41
C ASP A 182 2.72 -18.40 7.42
N THR A 183 1.74 -17.50 7.43
CA THR A 183 1.59 -16.41 6.46
C THR A 183 1.32 -15.09 7.15
N VAL A 184 2.05 -14.02 6.76
CA VAL A 184 1.79 -12.66 7.24
C VAL A 184 1.52 -11.73 6.06
N VAL A 185 0.40 -11.02 6.13
CA VAL A 185 0.08 -9.92 5.22
C VAL A 185 0.71 -8.63 5.73
N LEU A 186 1.57 -8.02 4.94
CA LEU A 186 2.15 -6.71 5.18
C LEU A 186 1.17 -5.63 4.69
N GLY A 187 0.19 -5.32 5.53
CA GLY A 187 -0.96 -4.45 5.21
C GLY A 187 -0.71 -2.94 5.37
N CYS A 188 0.56 -2.53 5.41
CA CYS A 188 1.02 -1.15 5.34
C CYS A 188 2.19 -1.05 4.38
N THR A 189 2.28 0.01 3.60
CA THR A 189 3.34 0.23 2.60
C THR A 189 4.74 0.39 3.20
N HIS A 190 4.84 0.72 4.47
CA HIS A 190 6.10 0.76 5.21
C HIS A 190 6.66 -0.63 5.56
N PHE A 191 5.81 -1.63 5.77
CA PHE A 191 6.25 -2.92 6.31
C PHE A 191 7.11 -3.76 5.36
N PRO A 192 6.93 -3.73 4.02
CA PRO A 192 7.89 -4.33 3.11
C PRO A 192 9.31 -3.79 3.24
N LEU A 193 9.49 -2.53 3.67
CA LEU A 193 10.79 -1.88 3.87
C LEU A 193 11.56 -2.45 5.07
N ILE A 194 10.84 -3.02 6.05
CA ILE A 194 11.38 -3.67 7.26
C ILE A 194 11.04 -5.16 7.31
N LYS A 195 10.76 -5.76 6.16
CA LYS A 195 10.41 -7.19 6.08
C LYS A 195 11.47 -8.10 6.69
N SER A 196 12.75 -7.79 6.50
CA SER A 196 13.87 -8.56 7.06
C SER A 196 13.86 -8.59 8.58
N GLU A 197 13.56 -7.47 9.22
CA GLU A 197 13.49 -7.34 10.68
C GLU A 197 12.24 -8.08 11.23
N ILE A 198 11.10 -7.94 10.56
CA ILE A 198 9.86 -8.66 10.91
C ILE A 198 10.11 -10.18 10.81
N GLN A 199 10.76 -10.63 9.73
CA GLN A 199 11.05 -12.04 9.51
C GLN A 199 11.98 -12.63 10.57
N GLN A 200 12.96 -11.88 11.04
CA GLN A 200 13.84 -12.29 12.15
C GLN A 200 13.08 -12.49 13.46
N CYS A 201 12.02 -11.69 13.69
CA CYS A 201 11.19 -11.79 14.89
C CYS A 201 10.12 -12.89 14.81
N LEU A 202 9.78 -13.37 13.61
CA LEU A 202 8.74 -14.37 13.36
C LEU A 202 9.30 -15.54 12.52
N PRO A 203 10.22 -16.35 13.06
CA PRO A 203 10.91 -17.41 12.30
C PRO A 203 9.97 -18.53 11.81
N GLN A 204 8.79 -18.71 12.43
CA GLN A 204 7.77 -19.68 12.03
C GLN A 204 7.03 -19.25 10.75
N VAL A 205 7.01 -17.95 10.42
CA VAL A 205 6.31 -17.44 9.25
C VAL A 205 7.11 -17.71 7.97
N LYS A 206 6.48 -18.41 7.03
CA LYS A 206 7.09 -18.80 5.75
C LYS A 206 6.79 -17.81 4.62
N TYR A 207 5.63 -17.21 4.66
CA TYR A 207 5.13 -16.34 3.58
C TYR A 207 4.83 -14.94 4.08
N PHE A 208 5.51 -13.94 3.51
CA PHE A 208 5.23 -12.52 3.73
C PHE A 208 4.68 -11.96 2.43
N ILE A 209 3.43 -11.51 2.48
CA ILE A 209 2.66 -11.09 1.31
C ILE A 209 2.34 -9.60 1.41
N ASP A 210 2.71 -8.85 0.39
CA ASP A 210 2.33 -7.45 0.21
C ASP A 210 1.54 -7.23 -1.09
N SER A 211 1.11 -5.99 -1.35
CA SER A 211 0.29 -5.66 -2.51
C SER A 211 1.07 -5.10 -3.70
N GLY A 212 2.38 -4.87 -3.58
CA GLY A 212 3.18 -4.15 -4.58
C GLY A 212 3.09 -4.75 -5.98
N ALA A 213 3.37 -6.05 -6.12
CA ALA A 213 3.33 -6.74 -7.41
C ALA A 213 1.92 -6.77 -8.04
N ALA A 214 0.86 -6.89 -7.23
CA ALA A 214 -0.51 -6.85 -7.73
C ALA A 214 -0.88 -5.44 -8.25
N ILE A 215 -0.47 -4.40 -7.53
CA ILE A 215 -0.64 -3.00 -7.95
C ILE A 215 0.12 -2.74 -9.25
N ALA A 216 1.38 -3.20 -9.37
CA ALA A 216 2.18 -3.04 -10.58
C ALA A 216 1.49 -3.67 -11.81
N LYS A 217 0.96 -4.88 -11.68
CA LYS A 217 0.17 -5.55 -12.72
C LYS A 217 -1.09 -4.75 -13.09
N ARG A 218 -1.80 -4.21 -12.09
CA ARG A 218 -3.01 -3.41 -12.33
C ARG A 218 -2.70 -2.10 -13.05
N VAL A 219 -1.66 -1.37 -12.64
CA VAL A 219 -1.18 -0.16 -13.33
C VAL A 219 -0.84 -0.47 -14.78
N LYS A 220 -0.08 -1.55 -15.05
CA LYS A 220 0.26 -1.99 -16.40
C LYS A 220 -0.96 -2.27 -17.27
N SER A 221 -1.98 -2.92 -16.70
CA SER A 221 -3.24 -3.20 -17.41
C SER A 221 -3.96 -1.92 -17.81
N LEU A 222 -4.14 -0.98 -16.88
CA LEU A 222 -4.86 0.26 -17.12
C LEU A 222 -4.14 1.17 -18.12
N LEU A 223 -2.82 1.24 -18.09
CA LEU A 223 -2.06 2.04 -19.06
C LEU A 223 -2.12 1.50 -20.49
N LYS A 224 -2.33 0.21 -20.68
CA LYS A 224 -2.60 -0.36 -22.01
C LYS A 224 -3.95 0.12 -22.55
N GLU A 225 -4.97 0.19 -21.71
CA GLU A 225 -6.31 0.68 -22.07
C GLU A 225 -6.29 2.18 -22.43
N VAL A 226 -5.54 3.00 -21.69
CA VAL A 226 -5.35 4.42 -21.97
C VAL A 226 -4.71 4.64 -23.35
N LYS A 227 -3.64 3.90 -23.68
CA LYS A 227 -2.98 3.96 -24.99
C LYS A 227 -3.89 3.55 -26.16
N VAL A 228 -4.81 2.64 -25.95
CA VAL A 228 -5.77 2.22 -26.98
C VAL A 228 -6.80 3.31 -27.23
N ARG A 229 -7.31 3.97 -26.18
CA ARG A 229 -8.27 5.07 -26.30
C ARG A 229 -7.69 6.26 -27.07
N SER A 230 -6.46 6.65 -26.77
CA SER A 230 -5.80 7.76 -27.49
C SER A 230 -5.54 7.47 -28.97
N LYS A 231 -5.40 6.21 -29.37
CA LYS A 231 -5.26 5.81 -30.79
C LYS A 231 -6.58 5.79 -31.56
N ASN A 232 -7.71 5.64 -30.88
CA ASN A 232 -9.04 5.58 -31.51
C ASN A 232 -9.74 6.95 -31.55
N GLN A 233 -9.09 8.02 -31.08
CA GLN A 233 -9.59 9.40 -31.12
C GLN A 233 -8.91 10.27 -32.21
N ILE A 234 -8.11 9.66 -33.09
CA ILE A 234 -7.55 10.24 -34.31
C ILE A 234 -8.22 9.56 -35.48
#